data_81d0033f280acabb4079fe798ecd6035
#
_entry.id   81d0033f280acabb4079fe798ecd6035
#
_cell.length_a   1.000
_cell.length_b   1.000
_cell.length_c   1.000
_cell.angle_alpha   90.00
_cell.angle_beta   90.00
_cell.angle_gamma   90.00
#
_symmetry.space_group_name_H-M   'P 1'
#
loop_
_entity.id
_entity.type
_entity.pdbx_description
1 polymer ?
#
loop_
_entity_poly.entity_id
_entity_poly.type
_entity_poly.pdbx_seq_one_letter_code
_entity_poly.pdbx_strand_id
1 'polypeptide(L)'
;MIDQIRVAAGQFAATTDLAENLASCLRLIDEAAANGAALIVLPEFANHLSVYESLDHCRSVAVELDGAWMSTISDRARVLNIDVALAVTVPRDDRVTITSVLFDAVGQIIATADKQTLMGNERTYLTGGASGSPLADTRYGPLGIYACMDGVTFEIPRTFAVRGARLLLNSLNSFALDEAALHVPVRAVENGVFVVAANKVGPLLPVDQVEMFSQALGIPPQVLQGAGESQIVAPDGEVLASASRTEEELIVADIDLAEVRPLNDRFGHRRPEIYGPLAKPHSAAPRDDVPESIVVRCVRSQTSDAVEAQLVVLPEGTTPPASIPDGVWVATSAVVDQRHVGQLWTRNGLRHEQAQLHHSDRFDTTEFGDELALCETPLGDIALIVGDDHLYPEAVRLAAIQGAHIAIVLYHPTRSWHTDLALRERAAENRLCLVACTPLGVGGTMVLNPPRDSLWSTDRLHPYDGTINNPDAVVAGPDDSILESRIYPTRALRREISRDTDLVGGRSWQASAALL
;
A
#
# COMPACT_ATOMS: atom_id res chain seq x y z
N MET A 1 22.75 -5.79 19.44
CA MET A 1 21.89 -6.10 18.28
C MET A 1 22.80 -6.44 17.11
N ILE A 2 22.41 -7.38 16.29
CA ILE A 2 23.13 -7.74 15.06
C ILE A 2 22.62 -6.80 13.96
N ASP A 3 23.50 -6.07 13.30
CA ASP A 3 23.12 -5.10 12.27
C ASP A 3 23.25 -5.69 10.86
N GLN A 4 24.28 -6.50 10.60
CA GLN A 4 24.50 -7.12 9.30
C GLN A 4 23.95 -8.55 9.29
N ILE A 5 23.01 -8.81 8.42
CA ILE A 5 22.37 -10.12 8.29
C ILE A 5 22.12 -10.46 6.83
N ARG A 6 22.17 -11.74 6.51
CA ARG A 6 21.64 -12.28 5.26
C ARG A 6 20.20 -12.73 5.48
N VAL A 7 19.28 -12.21 4.68
CA VAL A 7 17.85 -12.56 4.71
C VAL A 7 17.46 -13.26 3.42
N ALA A 8 16.39 -14.04 3.49
CA ALA A 8 15.85 -14.79 2.37
C ALA A 8 14.34 -14.60 2.24
N ALA A 9 13.83 -14.65 1.01
CA ALA A 9 12.42 -14.84 0.70
C ALA A 9 12.28 -16.06 -0.21
N GLY A 10 11.45 -17.01 0.18
CA GLY A 10 11.19 -18.22 -0.58
C GLY A 10 9.78 -18.20 -1.17
N GLN A 11 9.64 -18.46 -2.47
CA GLN A 11 8.34 -18.61 -3.13
C GLN A 11 8.12 -20.03 -3.62
N PHE A 12 6.89 -20.52 -3.49
CA PHE A 12 6.49 -21.86 -3.93
C PHE A 12 5.02 -21.90 -4.34
N ALA A 13 4.66 -22.94 -5.10
CA ALA A 13 3.28 -23.26 -5.46
C ALA A 13 2.65 -24.08 -4.33
N ALA A 14 1.69 -23.50 -3.60
CA ALA A 14 0.95 -24.24 -2.60
C ALA A 14 -0.12 -25.14 -3.25
N THR A 15 -0.40 -26.26 -2.60
CA THR A 15 -1.43 -27.24 -2.98
C THR A 15 -2.50 -27.38 -1.90
N THR A 16 -3.45 -28.27 -2.09
CA THR A 16 -4.43 -28.66 -1.06
C THR A 16 -3.90 -29.75 -0.12
N ASP A 17 -2.66 -30.18 -0.27
CA ASP A 17 -2.04 -31.20 0.58
C ASP A 17 -1.10 -30.56 1.61
N LEU A 18 -1.42 -30.73 2.89
CA LEU A 18 -0.64 -30.19 4.01
C LEU A 18 0.79 -30.73 4.05
N ALA A 19 1.01 -32.00 3.64
CA ALA A 19 2.33 -32.62 3.70
C ALA A 19 3.23 -32.15 2.56
N GLU A 20 2.68 -31.96 1.35
CA GLU A 20 3.41 -31.37 0.21
C GLU A 20 3.83 -29.94 0.51
N ASN A 21 2.92 -29.14 1.08
CA ASN A 21 3.22 -27.75 1.46
C ASN A 21 4.28 -27.67 2.57
N LEU A 22 4.21 -28.58 3.56
CA LEU A 22 5.24 -28.69 4.60
C LEU A 22 6.60 -29.02 3.98
N ALA A 23 6.64 -29.98 3.06
CA ALA A 23 7.87 -30.36 2.37
C ALA A 23 8.48 -29.19 1.58
N SER A 24 7.65 -28.38 0.91
CA SER A 24 8.09 -27.16 0.21
C SER A 24 8.66 -26.12 1.18
N CYS A 25 7.99 -25.88 2.31
CA CYS A 25 8.52 -25.00 3.36
C CYS A 25 9.88 -25.47 3.88
N LEU A 26 10.00 -26.77 4.22
CA LEU A 26 11.26 -27.34 4.74
C LEU A 26 12.39 -27.24 3.72
N ARG A 27 12.11 -27.54 2.45
CA ARG A 27 13.09 -27.40 1.34
C ARG A 27 13.64 -25.99 1.26
N LEU A 28 12.77 -24.97 1.28
CA LEU A 28 13.17 -23.55 1.20
C LEU A 28 13.94 -23.12 2.45
N ILE A 29 13.56 -23.60 3.65
CA ILE A 29 14.31 -23.33 4.88
C ILE A 29 15.71 -23.95 4.81
N ASP A 30 15.83 -25.20 4.31
CA ASP A 30 17.12 -25.85 4.10
C ASP A 30 18.00 -25.10 3.13
N GLU A 31 17.42 -24.66 2.01
CA GLU A 31 18.10 -23.91 0.98
C GLU A 31 18.55 -22.52 1.49
N ALA A 32 17.72 -21.81 2.25
CA ALA A 32 18.07 -20.55 2.88
C ALA A 32 19.25 -20.69 3.84
N ALA A 33 19.21 -21.70 4.70
CA ALA A 33 20.32 -21.99 5.63
C ALA A 33 21.60 -22.36 4.88
N ALA A 34 21.51 -23.16 3.81
CA ALA A 34 22.66 -23.52 2.96
C ALA A 34 23.27 -22.30 2.26
N ASN A 35 22.48 -21.26 1.95
CA ASN A 35 22.92 -19.98 1.44
C ASN A 35 23.37 -18.99 2.52
N GLY A 36 23.40 -19.42 3.79
CA GLY A 36 23.86 -18.61 4.92
C GLY A 36 22.86 -17.57 5.40
N ALA A 37 21.58 -17.69 5.06
CA ALA A 37 20.56 -16.79 5.57
C ALA A 37 20.33 -17.00 7.06
N ALA A 38 20.19 -15.92 7.81
CA ALA A 38 19.87 -15.92 9.22
C ALA A 38 18.36 -15.86 9.49
N LEU A 39 17.58 -15.45 8.48
CA LEU A 39 16.13 -15.34 8.51
C LEU A 39 15.55 -15.62 7.12
N ILE A 40 14.45 -16.37 7.08
CA ILE A 40 13.66 -16.59 5.86
C ILE A 40 12.21 -16.18 6.08
N VAL A 41 11.60 -15.58 5.02
CA VAL A 41 10.16 -15.35 4.92
C VAL A 41 9.57 -16.31 3.90
N LEU A 42 8.47 -16.97 4.25
CA LEU A 42 7.66 -17.83 3.41
C LEU A 42 6.28 -17.22 3.17
N PRO A 43 5.54 -17.65 2.12
CA PRO A 43 4.27 -17.05 1.74
C PRO A 43 3.15 -17.17 2.78
N GLU A 44 2.06 -16.42 2.53
CA GLU A 44 0.77 -16.56 3.20
C GLU A 44 0.05 -17.83 2.73
N PHE A 45 -0.81 -18.42 3.58
CA PHE A 45 -1.43 -19.72 3.34
C PHE A 45 -0.38 -20.82 3.03
N ALA A 46 0.71 -20.81 3.76
CA ALA A 46 1.79 -21.76 3.56
C ALA A 46 1.39 -23.21 3.85
N ASN A 47 0.32 -23.42 4.60
CA ASN A 47 -0.19 -24.76 4.92
C ASN A 47 -1.16 -25.31 3.87
N HIS A 48 -2.00 -24.48 3.22
CA HIS A 48 -3.05 -24.93 2.30
C HIS A 48 -3.46 -23.80 1.35
N LEU A 49 -3.92 -24.11 0.14
CA LEU A 49 -4.56 -23.12 -0.75
C LEU A 49 -5.74 -22.42 -0.04
N SER A 50 -5.97 -21.15 -0.36
CA SER A 50 -7.05 -20.31 0.23
C SER A 50 -8.46 -20.64 -0.30
N VAL A 51 -8.74 -21.93 -0.54
CA VAL A 51 -10.00 -22.42 -1.10
C VAL A 51 -10.58 -23.48 -0.18
N TYR A 52 -11.83 -23.29 0.23
CA TYR A 52 -12.50 -24.16 1.17
C TYR A 52 -13.93 -24.47 0.70
N GLU A 53 -14.39 -25.68 0.93
CA GLU A 53 -15.76 -26.12 0.62
C GLU A 53 -16.76 -25.68 1.70
N SER A 54 -16.28 -25.57 2.94
CA SER A 54 -17.06 -25.20 4.11
C SER A 54 -16.16 -24.68 5.22
N LEU A 55 -16.75 -24.10 6.28
CA LEU A 55 -16.02 -23.74 7.49
C LEU A 55 -15.37 -24.96 8.16
N ASP A 56 -16.07 -26.09 8.17
CA ASP A 56 -15.53 -27.35 8.72
C ASP A 56 -14.31 -27.83 7.93
N HIS A 57 -14.35 -27.73 6.59
CA HIS A 57 -13.18 -28.01 5.75
C HIS A 57 -12.04 -27.03 6.07
N CYS A 58 -12.30 -25.72 6.13
CA CYS A 58 -11.30 -24.73 6.50
C CYS A 58 -10.64 -25.05 7.84
N ARG A 59 -11.42 -25.44 8.85
CA ARG A 59 -10.91 -25.86 10.18
C ARG A 59 -10.09 -27.12 10.12
N SER A 60 -10.48 -28.11 9.30
CA SER A 60 -9.79 -29.41 9.21
C SER A 60 -8.40 -29.32 8.58
N VAL A 61 -8.16 -28.30 7.74
CA VAL A 61 -6.86 -28.05 7.08
C VAL A 61 -6.06 -26.92 7.74
N ALA A 62 -6.63 -26.27 8.75
CA ALA A 62 -5.92 -25.28 9.57
C ALA A 62 -4.93 -26.00 10.51
N VAL A 63 -3.85 -25.33 10.89
CA VAL A 63 -2.78 -25.91 11.71
C VAL A 63 -2.75 -25.25 13.10
N GLU A 64 -2.73 -26.09 14.14
CA GLU A 64 -2.54 -25.61 15.52
C GLU A 64 -1.10 -25.09 15.68
N LEU A 65 -0.93 -23.99 16.42
CA LEU A 65 0.40 -23.39 16.65
C LEU A 65 1.35 -24.33 17.41
N ASP A 66 0.82 -25.19 18.27
CA ASP A 66 1.54 -26.24 19.00
C ASP A 66 1.38 -27.64 18.36
N GLY A 67 0.78 -27.72 17.16
CA GLY A 67 0.54 -28.95 16.44
C GLY A 67 1.78 -29.49 15.71
N ALA A 68 1.66 -30.73 15.20
CA ALA A 68 2.77 -31.43 14.55
C ALA A 68 3.37 -30.69 13.34
N TRP A 69 2.51 -30.03 12.52
CA TRP A 69 2.95 -29.27 11.34
C TRP A 69 3.89 -28.13 11.75
N MET A 70 3.48 -27.30 12.71
CA MET A 70 4.25 -26.16 13.22
C MET A 70 5.47 -26.63 14.02
N SER A 71 5.36 -27.73 14.78
CA SER A 71 6.51 -28.33 15.49
C SER A 71 7.61 -28.78 14.53
N THR A 72 7.25 -29.27 13.34
CA THR A 72 8.24 -29.67 12.33
C THR A 72 9.01 -28.45 11.79
N ILE A 73 8.33 -27.31 11.56
CA ILE A 73 9.00 -26.03 11.20
C ILE A 73 9.90 -25.55 12.34
N SER A 74 9.40 -25.57 13.59
CA SER A 74 10.16 -25.22 14.80
C SER A 74 11.46 -26.03 14.93
N ASP A 75 11.35 -27.36 14.80
CA ASP A 75 12.52 -28.24 14.86
C ASP A 75 13.54 -27.94 13.75
N ARG A 76 13.05 -27.65 12.53
CA ARG A 76 13.93 -27.30 11.41
C ARG A 76 14.64 -25.97 11.66
N ALA A 77 13.92 -24.94 12.13
CA ALA A 77 14.47 -23.64 12.50
C ALA A 77 15.60 -23.81 13.54
N ARG A 78 15.34 -24.61 14.58
CA ARG A 78 16.30 -24.92 15.63
C ARG A 78 17.54 -25.67 15.13
N VAL A 79 17.34 -26.72 14.30
CA VAL A 79 18.44 -27.54 13.79
C VAL A 79 19.37 -26.72 12.89
N LEU A 80 18.81 -25.83 12.09
CA LEU A 80 19.57 -24.99 11.13
C LEU A 80 20.00 -23.64 11.70
N ASN A 81 19.55 -23.30 12.92
CA ASN A 81 19.82 -22.00 13.58
C ASN A 81 19.38 -20.81 12.71
N ILE A 82 18.18 -20.88 12.14
CA ILE A 82 17.60 -19.87 11.25
C ILE A 82 16.23 -19.40 11.79
N ASP A 83 15.97 -18.08 11.73
CA ASP A 83 14.65 -17.56 12.05
C ASP A 83 13.71 -17.78 10.85
N VAL A 84 12.44 -18.14 11.12
CA VAL A 84 11.47 -18.47 10.07
C VAL A 84 10.17 -17.68 10.27
N ALA A 85 9.78 -16.90 9.27
CA ALA A 85 8.49 -16.24 9.21
C ALA A 85 7.62 -16.87 8.13
N LEU A 86 6.33 -17.10 8.43
CA LEU A 86 5.34 -17.60 7.48
C LEU A 86 3.93 -17.22 7.96
N ALA A 87 2.94 -17.28 7.06
CA ALA A 87 1.56 -17.11 7.48
C ALA A 87 0.72 -18.36 7.12
N VAL A 88 -0.05 -18.83 8.11
CA VAL A 88 -0.85 -20.05 8.04
C VAL A 88 -2.27 -19.80 8.55
N THR A 89 -3.21 -20.68 8.19
CA THR A 89 -4.52 -20.70 8.83
C THR A 89 -4.46 -21.41 10.16
N VAL A 90 -4.98 -20.76 11.21
CA VAL A 90 -4.95 -21.23 12.60
C VAL A 90 -6.38 -21.31 13.14
N PRO A 91 -6.81 -22.47 13.70
CA PRO A 91 -8.11 -22.55 14.33
C PRO A 91 -8.13 -21.77 15.65
N ARG A 92 -9.24 -21.09 15.92
CA ARG A 92 -9.49 -20.28 17.11
C ARG A 92 -10.91 -20.53 17.58
N ASP A 93 -11.13 -21.34 18.59
CA ASP A 93 -12.46 -21.70 19.09
C ASP A 93 -13.46 -22.03 17.98
N ASP A 94 -14.37 -21.10 17.65
CA ASP A 94 -15.42 -21.22 16.63
C ASP A 94 -15.02 -20.62 15.26
N ARG A 95 -13.81 -20.08 15.11
CA ARG A 95 -13.32 -19.35 13.92
C ARG A 95 -11.94 -19.85 13.46
N VAL A 96 -11.53 -19.40 12.28
CA VAL A 96 -10.18 -19.58 11.74
C VAL A 96 -9.59 -18.24 11.41
N THR A 97 -8.33 -18.01 11.72
CA THR A 97 -7.59 -16.78 11.36
C THR A 97 -6.46 -17.12 10.39
N ILE A 98 -6.03 -16.13 9.60
CA ILE A 98 -4.71 -16.15 8.95
C ILE A 98 -3.76 -15.50 9.94
N THR A 99 -2.75 -16.25 10.35
CA THR A 99 -1.80 -15.83 11.38
C THR A 99 -0.39 -15.86 10.83
N SER A 100 0.25 -14.68 10.78
CA SER A 100 1.70 -14.59 10.59
C SER A 100 2.40 -15.08 11.87
N VAL A 101 3.40 -15.93 11.71
CA VAL A 101 4.14 -16.56 12.82
C VAL A 101 5.63 -16.34 12.57
N LEU A 102 6.37 -15.95 13.61
CA LEU A 102 7.82 -15.87 13.59
C LEU A 102 8.42 -16.84 14.61
N PHE A 103 9.19 -17.79 14.11
CA PHE A 103 10.05 -18.66 14.90
C PHE A 103 11.44 -18.03 14.99
N ASP A 104 12.03 -18.06 16.18
CA ASP A 104 13.44 -17.76 16.34
C ASP A 104 14.33 -18.96 16.00
N ALA A 105 15.62 -18.74 15.97
CA ALA A 105 16.64 -19.75 15.64
C ALA A 105 16.76 -20.88 16.69
N VAL A 106 16.06 -20.82 17.82
CA VAL A 106 15.96 -21.93 18.77
C VAL A 106 14.61 -22.67 18.66
N GLY A 107 13.79 -22.27 17.66
CA GLY A 107 12.52 -22.90 17.33
C GLY A 107 11.35 -22.41 18.19
N GLN A 108 11.48 -21.31 18.92
CA GLN A 108 10.38 -20.76 19.70
C GLN A 108 9.55 -19.80 18.85
N ILE A 109 8.23 -19.85 18.96
CA ILE A 109 7.36 -18.79 18.44
C ILE A 109 7.54 -17.56 19.30
N ILE A 110 8.12 -16.50 18.72
CA ILE A 110 8.39 -15.23 19.40
C ILE A 110 7.40 -14.13 19.04
N ALA A 111 6.65 -14.30 17.95
CA ALA A 111 5.55 -13.40 17.59
C ALA A 111 4.49 -14.12 16.77
N THR A 112 3.23 -13.67 16.94
CA THR A 112 2.10 -14.02 16.10
C THR A 112 1.28 -12.76 15.80
N ALA A 113 0.78 -12.63 14.57
CA ALA A 113 -0.06 -11.52 14.15
C ALA A 113 -1.20 -12.03 13.26
N ASP A 114 -2.44 -11.92 13.74
CA ASP A 114 -3.61 -12.28 12.92
C ASP A 114 -3.83 -11.19 11.87
N LYS A 115 -3.98 -11.59 10.58
CA LYS A 115 -4.30 -10.69 9.47
C LYS A 115 -5.55 -9.89 9.79
N GLN A 116 -5.49 -8.58 9.62
CA GLN A 116 -6.60 -7.69 9.98
C GLN A 116 -7.51 -7.39 8.80
N THR A 117 -6.93 -7.20 7.62
CA THR A 117 -7.66 -6.88 6.39
C THR A 117 -7.83 -8.14 5.55
N LEU A 118 -9.03 -8.69 5.54
CA LEU A 118 -9.37 -9.85 4.71
C LEU A 118 -9.80 -9.42 3.32
N MET A 119 -9.43 -10.21 2.29
CA MET A 119 -9.78 -9.93 0.90
C MET A 119 -10.85 -10.89 0.37
N GLY A 120 -11.94 -10.32 -0.14
CA GLY A 120 -12.96 -11.07 -0.90
C GLY A 120 -13.47 -12.31 -0.16
N ASN A 121 -13.31 -13.47 -0.78
CA ASN A 121 -13.82 -14.74 -0.26
C ASN A 121 -13.19 -15.20 1.07
N GLU A 122 -12.08 -14.64 1.49
CA GLU A 122 -11.50 -14.93 2.82
C GLU A 122 -12.53 -14.69 3.92
N ARG A 123 -13.36 -13.64 3.81
CA ARG A 123 -14.41 -13.29 4.77
C ARG A 123 -15.49 -14.35 4.94
N THR A 124 -15.60 -15.29 4.00
CA THR A 124 -16.60 -16.37 4.08
C THR A 124 -16.24 -17.39 5.15
N TYR A 125 -14.94 -17.65 5.34
CA TYR A 125 -14.46 -18.73 6.21
C TYR A 125 -13.50 -18.27 7.29
N LEU A 126 -12.94 -17.05 7.16
CA LEU A 126 -11.90 -16.54 8.03
C LEU A 126 -12.38 -15.31 8.80
N THR A 127 -11.77 -15.08 9.94
CA THR A 127 -12.04 -13.90 10.77
C THR A 127 -10.77 -13.05 10.85
N GLY A 128 -10.90 -11.75 10.64
CA GLY A 128 -9.81 -10.80 10.80
C GLY A 128 -9.41 -10.59 12.24
N GLY A 129 -8.15 -10.26 12.47
CA GLY A 129 -7.63 -9.88 13.78
C GLY A 129 -8.32 -8.62 14.32
N ALA A 130 -8.55 -8.58 15.63
CA ALA A 130 -9.28 -7.49 16.29
C ALA A 130 -8.36 -6.42 16.92
N SER A 131 -7.05 -6.65 16.98
CA SER A 131 -6.10 -5.77 17.67
C SER A 131 -4.84 -5.57 16.84
N GLY A 132 -4.12 -4.47 17.09
CA GLY A 132 -2.83 -4.21 16.46
C GLY A 132 -1.84 -5.34 16.71
N SER A 133 -1.02 -5.63 15.71
CA SER A 133 -0.02 -6.68 15.76
C SER A 133 1.14 -6.28 16.70
N PRO A 134 1.66 -7.20 17.54
CA PRO A 134 2.80 -6.92 18.38
C PRO A 134 4.08 -6.75 17.55
N LEU A 135 5.04 -5.95 18.04
CA LEU A 135 6.42 -6.03 17.56
C LEU A 135 7.05 -7.32 18.07
N ALA A 136 7.80 -8.00 17.19
CA ALA A 136 8.68 -9.08 17.61
C ALA A 136 9.98 -8.48 18.14
N ASP A 137 10.35 -8.82 19.37
CA ASP A 137 11.67 -8.49 19.92
C ASP A 137 12.65 -9.59 19.55
N THR A 138 13.64 -9.27 18.73
CA THR A 138 14.58 -10.24 18.16
C THR A 138 16.04 -9.85 18.40
N ARG A 139 16.95 -10.78 18.11
CA ARG A 139 18.40 -10.50 18.12
C ARG A 139 18.83 -9.39 17.15
N TYR A 140 17.98 -9.06 16.18
CA TYR A 140 18.16 -7.98 15.20
C TYR A 140 17.52 -6.65 15.61
N GLY A 141 16.84 -6.62 16.75
CA GLY A 141 15.99 -5.55 17.22
C GLY A 141 14.50 -5.78 16.88
N PRO A 142 13.66 -4.75 16.99
CA PRO A 142 12.24 -4.87 16.73
C PRO A 142 11.93 -5.18 15.26
N LEU A 143 11.10 -6.19 15.00
CA LEU A 143 10.58 -6.54 13.68
C LEU A 143 9.07 -6.47 13.65
N GLY A 144 8.50 -6.16 12.47
CA GLY A 144 7.07 -6.27 12.19
C GLY A 144 6.78 -7.48 11.30
N ILE A 145 5.73 -8.24 11.62
CA ILE A 145 5.24 -9.34 10.78
C ILE A 145 3.78 -9.10 10.41
N TYR A 146 3.42 -9.30 9.15
CA TYR A 146 2.06 -9.14 8.66
C TYR A 146 1.83 -9.95 7.37
N ALA A 147 0.59 -10.01 6.90
CA ALA A 147 0.24 -10.79 5.72
C ALA A 147 -0.53 -9.95 4.68
N CYS A 148 -0.03 -9.97 3.46
CA CYS A 148 -0.70 -9.59 2.21
C CYS A 148 -1.47 -8.26 2.31
N MET A 149 -2.80 -8.28 2.32
CA MET A 149 -3.67 -7.08 2.35
C MET A 149 -3.36 -6.10 3.48
N ASP A 150 -2.76 -6.54 4.57
CA ASP A 150 -2.30 -5.63 5.65
C ASP A 150 -1.15 -4.71 5.19
N GLY A 151 -0.49 -5.04 4.08
CA GLY A 151 0.55 -4.24 3.45
C GLY A 151 0.08 -3.35 2.29
N VAL A 152 -1.12 -3.60 1.73
CA VAL A 152 -1.70 -2.78 0.65
C VAL A 152 -2.06 -1.37 1.14
N THR A 153 -2.38 -1.22 2.42
CA THR A 153 -2.58 0.08 3.06
C THR A 153 -1.47 0.36 4.07
N PHE A 154 -1.23 1.62 4.37
CA PHE A 154 -0.08 2.03 5.19
C PHE A 154 -0.23 1.71 6.69
N GLU A 155 -1.46 1.53 7.20
CA GLU A 155 -1.75 1.51 8.63
C GLU A 155 -0.88 0.49 9.39
N ILE A 156 -0.85 -0.76 8.97
CA ILE A 156 -0.10 -1.82 9.68
C ILE A 156 1.41 -1.63 9.55
N PRO A 157 2.02 -1.51 8.35
CA PRO A 157 3.46 -1.27 8.21
C PRO A 157 3.93 -0.02 8.95
N ARG A 158 3.14 1.06 8.88
CA ARG A 158 3.43 2.33 9.53
C ARG A 158 3.45 2.21 11.06
N THR A 159 2.50 1.46 11.65
CA THR A 159 2.47 1.26 13.10
C THR A 159 3.68 0.49 13.62
N PHE A 160 4.22 -0.43 12.85
CA PHE A 160 5.48 -1.10 13.17
C PHE A 160 6.66 -0.12 13.11
N ALA A 161 6.74 0.68 12.04
CA ALA A 161 7.84 1.63 11.84
C ALA A 161 7.88 2.70 12.94
N VAL A 162 6.73 3.30 13.32
CA VAL A 162 6.69 4.32 14.39
C VAL A 162 7.02 3.74 15.76
N ARG A 163 6.86 2.43 15.95
CA ARG A 163 7.22 1.70 17.17
C ARG A 163 8.66 1.19 17.15
N GLY A 164 9.42 1.52 16.10
CA GLY A 164 10.85 1.24 15.98
C GLY A 164 11.22 -0.04 15.25
N ALA A 165 10.32 -0.65 14.48
CA ALA A 165 10.68 -1.78 13.62
C ALA A 165 11.80 -1.38 12.65
N ARG A 166 12.77 -2.27 12.49
CA ARG A 166 13.90 -2.09 11.55
C ARG A 166 13.71 -2.91 10.28
N LEU A 167 12.91 -3.94 10.35
CA LEU A 167 12.63 -4.89 9.28
C LEU A 167 11.16 -5.30 9.34
N LEU A 168 10.51 -5.35 8.20
CA LEU A 168 9.14 -5.81 8.02
C LEU A 168 9.15 -7.12 7.22
N LEU A 169 8.41 -8.11 7.69
CA LEU A 169 8.28 -9.43 7.08
C LEU A 169 6.85 -9.58 6.58
N ASN A 170 6.69 -9.68 5.25
CA ASN A 170 5.39 -9.75 4.58
C ASN A 170 5.20 -11.10 3.89
N SER A 171 4.29 -11.91 4.40
CA SER A 171 3.87 -13.16 3.76
C SER A 171 2.72 -12.86 2.79
N LEU A 172 2.91 -13.08 1.49
CA LEU A 172 1.95 -12.78 0.43
C LEU A 172 1.29 -14.04 -0.14
N ASN A 173 0.04 -13.89 -0.58
CA ASN A 173 -0.70 -14.83 -1.41
C ASN A 173 -1.43 -14.03 -2.50
N SER A 174 -0.68 -13.31 -3.29
CA SER A 174 -1.20 -12.35 -4.24
C SER A 174 -0.98 -12.78 -5.68
N PHE A 175 -2.01 -12.59 -6.50
CA PHE A 175 -1.94 -12.70 -7.97
C PHE A 175 -1.77 -11.31 -8.61
N ALA A 176 -1.72 -10.24 -7.81
CA ALA A 176 -1.64 -8.87 -8.27
C ALA A 176 -0.19 -8.44 -8.47
N LEU A 177 0.11 -7.90 -9.65
CA LEU A 177 1.43 -7.38 -10.01
C LEU A 177 1.77 -6.07 -9.28
N ASP A 178 0.77 -5.37 -8.78
CA ASP A 178 0.94 -4.12 -8.02
C ASP A 178 1.57 -4.34 -6.64
N GLU A 179 1.56 -5.57 -6.09
CA GLU A 179 2.31 -5.87 -4.86
C GLU A 179 3.80 -5.57 -5.01
N ALA A 180 4.44 -6.17 -6.01
CA ALA A 180 5.87 -5.99 -6.26
C ALA A 180 6.19 -4.64 -6.92
N ALA A 181 5.30 -4.15 -7.79
CA ALA A 181 5.55 -2.92 -8.54
C ALA A 181 5.33 -1.65 -7.73
N LEU A 182 4.50 -1.69 -6.68
CA LEU A 182 4.07 -0.50 -5.94
C LEU A 182 4.06 -0.71 -4.43
N HIS A 183 3.24 -1.66 -3.91
CA HIS A 183 2.95 -1.73 -2.48
C HIS A 183 4.18 -2.09 -1.64
N VAL A 184 4.93 -3.11 -1.99
CA VAL A 184 6.10 -3.55 -1.22
C VAL A 184 7.21 -2.49 -1.22
N PRO A 185 7.64 -1.90 -2.37
CA PRO A 185 8.65 -0.85 -2.37
C PRO A 185 8.24 0.41 -1.61
N VAL A 186 6.97 0.84 -1.74
CA VAL A 186 6.54 2.05 -1.03
C VAL A 186 6.53 1.85 0.48
N ARG A 187 6.14 0.66 0.99
CA ARG A 187 6.20 0.37 2.42
C ARG A 187 7.62 0.41 2.97
N ALA A 188 8.62 0.03 2.20
CA ALA A 188 10.02 0.18 2.58
C ALA A 188 10.41 1.66 2.65
N VAL A 189 10.22 2.41 1.56
CA VAL A 189 10.74 3.77 1.44
C VAL A 189 10.00 4.78 2.32
N GLU A 190 8.66 4.71 2.44
CA GLU A 190 7.89 5.64 3.25
C GLU A 190 8.09 5.43 4.76
N ASN A 191 8.50 4.22 5.16
CA ASN A 191 8.79 3.87 6.55
C ASN A 191 10.29 3.89 6.88
N GLY A 192 11.15 3.93 5.85
CA GLY A 192 12.60 3.93 6.05
C GLY A 192 13.14 2.63 6.64
N VAL A 193 12.54 1.50 6.32
CA VAL A 193 12.86 0.17 6.86
C VAL A 193 13.10 -0.83 5.73
N PHE A 194 13.79 -1.92 6.01
CA PHE A 194 13.83 -3.04 5.08
C PHE A 194 12.49 -3.78 5.04
N VAL A 195 12.14 -4.32 3.87
CA VAL A 195 10.98 -5.21 3.70
C VAL A 195 11.45 -6.50 3.03
N VAL A 196 11.11 -7.65 3.62
CA VAL A 196 11.24 -8.97 2.99
C VAL A 196 9.84 -9.49 2.72
N ALA A 197 9.48 -9.62 1.45
CA ALA A 197 8.16 -10.05 1.00
C ALA A 197 8.28 -11.37 0.22
N ALA A 198 7.56 -12.39 0.67
CA ALA A 198 7.52 -13.70 0.02
C ALA A 198 6.13 -13.98 -0.54
N ASN A 199 6.02 -14.16 -1.85
CA ASN A 199 4.77 -14.43 -2.55
C ASN A 199 4.71 -15.89 -3.04
N LYS A 200 3.55 -16.29 -3.54
CA LYS A 200 3.34 -17.57 -4.19
C LYS A 200 3.54 -17.49 -5.70
N VAL A 201 3.80 -18.65 -6.28
CA VAL A 201 3.71 -18.94 -7.70
C VAL A 201 2.70 -20.07 -7.94
N GLY A 202 2.45 -20.40 -9.19
CA GLY A 202 1.51 -21.46 -9.55
C GLY A 202 0.05 -21.13 -9.25
N PRO A 203 -0.87 -22.08 -9.48
CA PRO A 203 -2.29 -21.87 -9.31
C PRO A 203 -2.67 -21.51 -7.87
N LEU A 204 -3.49 -20.48 -7.69
CA LEU A 204 -4.09 -20.12 -6.39
C LEU A 204 -5.43 -20.82 -6.13
N LEU A 205 -5.86 -21.66 -7.07
CA LEU A 205 -7.04 -22.52 -7.03
C LEU A 205 -6.64 -23.94 -7.39
N PRO A 206 -7.40 -24.96 -6.98
CA PRO A 206 -7.24 -26.31 -7.52
C PRO A 206 -7.28 -26.30 -9.05
N VAL A 207 -6.36 -27.02 -9.68
CA VAL A 207 -6.12 -26.94 -11.14
C VAL A 207 -7.39 -27.26 -11.95
N ASP A 208 -8.22 -28.17 -11.45
CA ASP A 208 -9.50 -28.55 -12.05
C ASP A 208 -10.59 -27.46 -11.93
N GLN A 209 -10.41 -26.46 -11.07
CA GLN A 209 -11.33 -25.35 -10.85
C GLN A 209 -10.93 -24.07 -11.58
N VAL A 210 -9.67 -23.94 -12.01
CA VAL A 210 -9.13 -22.73 -12.63
C VAL A 210 -9.96 -22.28 -13.82
N GLU A 211 -10.31 -23.20 -14.74
CA GLU A 211 -11.10 -22.86 -15.92
C GLU A 211 -12.51 -22.37 -15.59
N MET A 212 -13.17 -23.00 -14.64
CA MET A 212 -14.50 -22.60 -14.17
C MET A 212 -14.49 -21.19 -13.56
N PHE A 213 -13.51 -20.90 -12.71
CA PHE A 213 -13.38 -19.58 -12.10
C PHE A 213 -12.97 -18.53 -13.13
N SER A 214 -12.07 -18.87 -14.06
CA SER A 214 -11.68 -18.01 -15.19
C SER A 214 -12.91 -17.54 -15.98
N GLN A 215 -13.77 -18.47 -16.37
CA GLN A 215 -14.99 -18.15 -17.11
C GLN A 215 -15.99 -17.33 -16.27
N ALA A 216 -16.16 -17.67 -14.99
CA ALA A 216 -17.07 -16.98 -14.10
C ALA A 216 -16.65 -15.52 -13.81
N LEU A 217 -15.35 -15.27 -13.74
CA LEU A 217 -14.77 -13.95 -13.43
C LEU A 217 -14.43 -13.13 -14.67
N GLY A 218 -14.41 -13.74 -15.87
CA GLY A 218 -13.92 -13.10 -17.07
C GLY A 218 -12.42 -12.74 -17.00
N ILE A 219 -11.65 -13.53 -16.23
CA ILE A 219 -10.22 -13.35 -16.01
C ILE A 219 -9.48 -14.48 -16.71
N PRO A 220 -8.42 -14.22 -17.50
CA PRO A 220 -7.65 -15.28 -18.12
C PRO A 220 -7.08 -16.28 -17.10
N PRO A 221 -7.09 -17.60 -17.36
CA PRO A 221 -6.59 -18.62 -16.43
C PRO A 221 -5.16 -18.35 -15.92
N GLN A 222 -4.34 -17.74 -16.77
CA GLN A 222 -2.94 -17.41 -16.47
C GLN A 222 -2.79 -16.35 -15.37
N VAL A 223 -3.84 -15.59 -15.06
CA VAL A 223 -3.85 -14.56 -14.01
C VAL A 223 -4.46 -15.07 -12.69
N LEU A 224 -4.98 -16.28 -12.66
CA LEU A 224 -5.41 -16.98 -11.43
C LEU A 224 -4.23 -17.79 -10.83
N GLN A 225 -3.05 -17.21 -10.91
CA GLN A 225 -1.82 -17.77 -10.39
C GLN A 225 -1.15 -16.76 -9.47
N GLY A 226 -0.35 -17.24 -8.53
CA GLY A 226 0.49 -16.36 -7.74
C GLY A 226 1.38 -15.52 -8.64
N ALA A 227 1.46 -14.22 -8.34
CA ALA A 227 2.23 -13.28 -9.15
C ALA A 227 3.75 -13.49 -9.04
N GLY A 228 4.21 -14.31 -8.08
CA GLY A 228 5.64 -14.44 -7.80
C GLY A 228 6.25 -13.11 -7.36
N GLU A 229 7.40 -12.77 -7.94
CA GLU A 229 8.11 -11.50 -7.69
C GLU A 229 8.32 -11.23 -6.19
N SER A 230 8.62 -12.28 -5.40
CA SER A 230 9.08 -12.12 -4.02
C SER A 230 10.26 -11.14 -3.98
N GLN A 231 10.31 -10.22 -2.99
CA GLN A 231 11.27 -9.13 -3.00
C GLN A 231 11.95 -8.93 -1.65
N ILE A 232 13.19 -8.44 -1.71
CA ILE A 232 13.92 -7.85 -0.58
C ILE A 232 14.20 -6.40 -0.95
N VAL A 233 13.65 -5.46 -0.19
CA VAL A 233 13.66 -4.03 -0.50
C VAL A 233 14.34 -3.24 0.60
N ALA A 234 15.24 -2.34 0.21
CA ALA A 234 15.99 -1.46 1.10
C ALA A 234 15.17 -0.25 1.58
N PRO A 235 15.62 0.44 2.66
CA PRO A 235 14.92 1.59 3.23
C PRO A 235 14.78 2.81 2.29
N ASP A 236 15.50 2.86 1.20
CA ASP A 236 15.38 3.90 0.17
C ASP A 236 14.47 3.51 -1.01
N GLY A 237 13.94 2.27 -0.98
CA GLY A 237 13.07 1.71 -2.01
C GLY A 237 13.81 0.91 -3.08
N GLU A 238 15.15 0.75 -2.99
CA GLU A 238 15.91 -0.10 -3.89
C GLU A 238 15.50 -1.58 -3.71
N VAL A 239 15.21 -2.27 -4.80
CA VAL A 239 14.95 -3.71 -4.82
C VAL A 239 16.30 -4.44 -4.87
N LEU A 240 16.75 -4.96 -3.73
CA LEU A 240 18.02 -5.66 -3.59
C LEU A 240 18.00 -7.05 -4.25
N ALA A 241 16.87 -7.72 -4.21
CA ALA A 241 16.65 -9.00 -4.87
C ALA A 241 15.16 -9.14 -5.22
N SER A 242 14.88 -9.75 -6.39
CA SER A 242 13.54 -10.06 -6.85
C SER A 242 13.52 -11.44 -7.47
N ALA A 243 12.53 -12.25 -7.12
CA ALA A 243 12.27 -13.54 -7.71
C ALA A 243 11.55 -13.42 -9.06
N SER A 244 11.52 -14.49 -9.82
CA SER A 244 10.74 -14.59 -11.07
C SER A 244 9.23 -14.60 -10.80
N ARG A 245 8.44 -14.47 -11.86
CA ARG A 245 6.97 -14.51 -11.77
C ARG A 245 6.40 -15.91 -11.65
N THR A 246 7.12 -16.93 -12.10
CA THR A 246 6.51 -18.25 -12.36
C THR A 246 7.23 -19.41 -11.69
N GLU A 247 8.50 -19.25 -11.34
CA GLU A 247 9.30 -20.34 -10.83
C GLU A 247 9.31 -20.41 -9.31
N GLU A 248 9.36 -21.60 -8.75
CA GLU A 248 9.68 -21.78 -7.34
C GLU A 248 11.16 -21.48 -7.12
N GLU A 249 11.46 -20.49 -6.30
CA GLU A 249 12.84 -20.11 -6.05
C GLU A 249 13.04 -19.43 -4.69
N LEU A 250 14.28 -19.37 -4.29
CA LEU A 250 14.77 -18.64 -3.13
C LEU A 250 15.59 -17.44 -3.59
N ILE A 251 15.30 -16.26 -3.08
CA ILE A 251 16.15 -15.09 -3.20
C ILE A 251 16.81 -14.76 -1.87
N VAL A 252 18.01 -14.23 -1.92
CA VAL A 252 18.78 -13.80 -0.73
C VAL A 252 19.40 -12.44 -0.95
N ALA A 253 19.53 -11.67 0.13
CA ALA A 253 20.29 -10.42 0.15
C ALA A 253 21.01 -10.24 1.49
N ASP A 254 22.17 -9.61 1.46
CA ASP A 254 22.84 -9.08 2.65
C ASP A 254 22.27 -7.68 2.92
N ILE A 255 21.82 -7.43 4.14
CA ILE A 255 21.26 -6.15 4.56
C ILE A 255 21.99 -5.63 5.79
N ASP A 256 22.15 -4.30 5.87
CA ASP A 256 22.70 -3.63 7.03
C ASP A 256 21.60 -2.83 7.74
N LEU A 257 21.11 -3.37 8.85
CA LEU A 257 20.06 -2.73 9.63
C LEU A 257 20.49 -1.38 10.25
N ALA A 258 21.79 -1.05 10.25
CA ALA A 258 22.26 0.27 10.64
C ALA A 258 21.85 1.39 9.65
N GLU A 259 21.46 1.03 8.42
CA GLU A 259 20.92 1.98 7.43
C GLU A 259 19.49 2.46 7.77
N VAL A 260 18.79 1.72 8.62
CA VAL A 260 17.45 2.11 9.08
C VAL A 260 17.56 3.32 10.00
N ARG A 261 16.84 4.37 9.66
CA ARG A 261 16.77 5.61 10.44
C ARG A 261 15.40 5.77 11.09
N PRO A 262 15.33 6.40 12.26
CA PRO A 262 14.04 6.78 12.82
C PRO A 262 13.21 7.58 11.82
N LEU A 263 11.91 7.36 11.83
CA LEU A 263 11.00 7.95 10.85
C LEU A 263 11.07 9.49 10.85
N ASN A 264 11.19 10.09 12.04
CA ASN A 264 11.29 11.55 12.18
C ASN A 264 12.57 12.14 11.58
N ASP A 265 13.69 11.42 11.67
CA ASP A 265 14.96 11.87 11.07
C ASP A 265 14.93 11.84 9.55
N ARG A 266 14.03 11.03 8.98
CA ARG A 266 13.96 10.82 7.54
C ARG A 266 12.96 11.74 6.84
N PHE A 267 11.81 11.99 7.45
CA PHE A 267 10.70 12.72 6.84
C PHE A 267 10.34 14.03 7.56
N GLY A 268 11.21 14.50 8.45
CA GLY A 268 10.87 15.63 9.31
C GLY A 268 9.92 15.22 10.41
N HIS A 269 8.99 16.09 10.77
CA HIS A 269 8.17 15.90 11.94
C HIS A 269 6.79 15.38 11.60
N ARG A 270 6.47 14.16 12.06
CA ARG A 270 5.09 13.68 12.10
C ARG A 270 4.27 14.55 13.06
N ARG A 271 2.96 14.61 12.79
CA ARG A 271 2.01 15.40 13.57
C ARG A 271 0.92 14.51 14.20
N PRO A 272 1.25 13.63 15.19
CA PRO A 272 0.28 12.71 15.80
C PRO A 272 -0.97 13.42 16.31
N GLU A 273 -0.86 14.67 16.75
CA GLU A 273 -1.96 15.49 17.28
C GLU A 273 -3.09 15.74 16.28
N ILE A 274 -2.82 15.66 14.98
CA ILE A 274 -3.86 15.81 13.93
C ILE A 274 -4.37 14.47 13.40
N TYR A 275 -3.78 13.34 13.77
CA TYR A 275 -4.13 12.03 13.25
C TYR A 275 -5.30 11.34 13.98
N GLY A 276 -5.86 11.95 15.00
CA GLY A 276 -6.96 11.39 15.79
C GLY A 276 -8.09 10.73 14.97
N PRO A 277 -8.53 11.28 13.80
CA PRO A 277 -9.54 10.66 12.96
C PRO A 277 -9.14 9.30 12.38
N LEU A 278 -7.85 9.00 12.18
CA LEU A 278 -7.37 7.73 11.65
C LEU A 278 -7.68 6.54 12.58
N ALA A 279 -7.65 6.77 13.89
CA ALA A 279 -7.91 5.75 14.91
C ALA A 279 -9.42 5.59 15.25
N LYS A 280 -10.29 6.03 14.35
CA LYS A 280 -11.76 5.90 14.50
C LYS A 280 -12.32 5.01 13.39
N PRO A 281 -13.38 4.21 13.67
CA PRO A 281 -13.98 3.31 12.68
C PRO A 281 -14.69 4.06 11.54
N HIS A 282 -15.12 5.29 11.79
CA HIS A 282 -15.93 6.05 10.85
C HIS A 282 -15.11 6.60 9.68
N SER A 283 -15.69 6.50 8.47
CA SER A 283 -15.29 7.26 7.28
C SER A 283 -16.56 7.81 6.64
N ALA A 284 -16.53 9.07 6.23
CA ALA A 284 -17.62 9.64 5.44
C ALA A 284 -17.66 8.98 4.05
N ALA A 285 -18.85 8.63 3.59
CA ALA A 285 -19.03 8.28 2.19
C ALA A 285 -18.84 9.53 1.34
N PRO A 286 -18.15 9.46 0.17
CA PRO A 286 -18.17 10.53 -0.79
C PRO A 286 -19.63 10.81 -1.23
N ARG A 287 -19.97 12.08 -1.45
CA ARG A 287 -21.30 12.42 -2.00
C ARG A 287 -21.39 11.95 -3.46
N ASP A 288 -22.57 11.60 -3.94
CA ASP A 288 -22.79 10.98 -5.25
C ASP A 288 -23.25 11.96 -6.35
N ASP A 289 -23.55 13.21 -6.00
CA ASP A 289 -23.97 14.27 -6.90
C ASP A 289 -22.78 14.98 -7.59
N VAL A 290 -21.83 14.20 -8.09
CA VAL A 290 -20.60 14.67 -8.76
C VAL A 290 -20.61 14.33 -10.24
N PRO A 291 -19.90 15.10 -11.10
CA PRO A 291 -19.83 14.80 -12.52
C PRO A 291 -19.10 13.48 -12.77
N GLU A 292 -19.56 12.74 -13.79
CA GLU A 292 -18.90 11.49 -14.20
C GLU A 292 -17.44 11.74 -14.57
N SER A 293 -17.16 12.82 -15.29
CA SER A 293 -15.78 13.22 -15.63
C SER A 293 -15.64 14.73 -15.74
N ILE A 294 -14.45 15.23 -15.47
CA ILE A 294 -14.03 16.60 -15.69
C ILE A 294 -12.71 16.66 -16.44
N VAL A 295 -12.52 17.71 -17.23
CA VAL A 295 -11.23 17.98 -17.90
C VAL A 295 -10.33 18.72 -16.93
N VAL A 296 -9.12 18.18 -16.75
CA VAL A 296 -8.06 18.76 -15.92
C VAL A 296 -6.90 19.17 -16.82
N ARG A 297 -6.32 20.32 -16.55
CA ARG A 297 -5.14 20.82 -17.23
C ARG A 297 -4.06 21.21 -16.21
N CYS A 298 -2.93 20.52 -16.26
CA CYS A 298 -1.71 20.90 -15.55
C CYS A 298 -0.90 21.85 -16.45
N VAL A 299 -0.75 23.10 -16.06
CA VAL A 299 -0.03 24.12 -16.84
C VAL A 299 1.33 24.36 -16.22
N ARG A 300 2.39 23.81 -16.84
CA ARG A 300 3.76 23.77 -16.33
C ARG A 300 4.60 25.00 -16.69
N SER A 301 4.15 25.76 -17.68
CA SER A 301 4.76 27.04 -18.11
C SER A 301 3.68 28.06 -18.41
N GLN A 302 4.02 29.35 -18.35
CA GLN A 302 3.06 30.39 -18.69
C GLN A 302 2.68 30.27 -20.17
N THR A 303 1.43 29.92 -20.45
CA THR A 303 0.84 29.93 -21.77
C THR A 303 -0.43 30.77 -21.75
N SER A 304 -0.69 31.49 -22.84
CA SER A 304 -1.82 32.45 -22.97
C SER A 304 -3.07 31.82 -23.59
N ASP A 305 -3.14 30.49 -23.76
CA ASP A 305 -4.22 29.87 -24.53
C ASP A 305 -5.52 29.72 -23.73
N ALA A 306 -6.63 29.94 -24.42
CA ALA A 306 -7.98 29.79 -23.85
C ALA A 306 -8.16 28.38 -23.21
N VAL A 307 -8.63 28.37 -21.98
CA VAL A 307 -8.72 27.14 -21.18
C VAL A 307 -10.11 26.56 -21.31
N GLU A 308 -10.24 25.41 -21.98
CA GLU A 308 -11.46 24.58 -22.00
C GLU A 308 -11.45 23.51 -20.89
N ALA A 309 -10.82 23.77 -19.74
CA ALA A 309 -10.75 22.83 -18.62
C ALA A 309 -11.61 23.33 -17.45
N GLN A 310 -12.23 22.41 -16.71
CA GLN A 310 -12.94 22.76 -15.49
C GLN A 310 -12.00 22.93 -14.29
N LEU A 311 -10.85 22.24 -14.30
CA LEU A 311 -9.82 22.34 -13.28
C LEU A 311 -8.46 22.61 -13.92
N VAL A 312 -7.79 23.66 -13.47
CA VAL A 312 -6.42 23.98 -13.83
C VAL A 312 -5.55 23.84 -12.60
N VAL A 313 -4.46 23.09 -12.70
CA VAL A 313 -3.48 22.93 -11.64
C VAL A 313 -2.16 23.54 -12.09
N LEU A 314 -1.63 24.43 -11.28
CA LEU A 314 -0.36 25.12 -11.51
C LEU A 314 0.73 24.53 -10.61
N PRO A 315 1.99 24.64 -11.00
CA PRO A 315 3.10 24.23 -10.14
C PRO A 315 3.11 24.99 -8.81
N GLU A 316 3.68 24.34 -7.80
CA GLU A 316 3.91 24.93 -6.47
C GLU A 316 4.55 26.32 -6.58
N GLY A 317 4.03 27.30 -5.82
CA GLY A 317 4.54 28.66 -5.78
C GLY A 317 4.17 29.54 -7.00
N THR A 318 3.32 29.07 -7.90
CA THR A 318 2.91 29.82 -9.08
C THR A 318 1.75 30.77 -8.74
N THR A 319 1.84 32.04 -9.10
CA THR A 319 0.76 33.00 -8.92
C THR A 319 -0.45 32.66 -9.81
N PRO A 320 -1.69 32.66 -9.26
CA PRO A 320 -2.87 32.43 -10.07
C PRO A 320 -3.03 33.49 -11.16
N PRO A 321 -3.66 33.17 -12.31
CA PRO A 321 -3.87 34.13 -13.40
C PRO A 321 -4.76 35.28 -12.93
N ALA A 322 -4.50 36.49 -13.44
CA ALA A 322 -5.26 37.72 -13.11
C ALA A 322 -6.76 37.61 -13.49
N SER A 323 -7.11 36.77 -14.45
CA SER A 323 -8.49 36.51 -14.88
C SER A 323 -8.71 34.99 -15.01
N ILE A 324 -9.75 34.52 -14.36
CA ILE A 324 -10.18 33.10 -14.41
C ILE A 324 -11.53 33.06 -15.13
N PRO A 325 -11.70 32.24 -16.18
CA PRO A 325 -12.96 32.06 -16.86
C PRO A 325 -14.07 31.56 -15.93
N ASP A 326 -15.32 31.76 -16.30
CA ASP A 326 -16.46 31.25 -15.56
C ASP A 326 -16.48 29.73 -15.56
N GLY A 327 -16.80 29.11 -14.42
CA GLY A 327 -16.83 27.65 -14.26
C GLY A 327 -15.46 27.01 -14.12
N VAL A 328 -14.35 27.75 -14.23
CA VAL A 328 -12.99 27.22 -14.06
C VAL A 328 -12.51 27.36 -12.61
N TRP A 329 -11.92 26.31 -12.09
CA TRP A 329 -11.22 26.28 -10.81
C TRP A 329 -9.70 26.23 -11.05
N VAL A 330 -8.94 27.00 -10.30
CA VAL A 330 -7.48 27.04 -10.41
C VAL A 330 -6.87 26.69 -9.05
N ALA A 331 -6.01 25.66 -9.03
CA ALA A 331 -5.25 25.27 -7.86
C ALA A 331 -3.79 25.71 -7.99
N THR A 332 -3.24 26.29 -6.93
CA THR A 332 -1.84 26.70 -6.81
C THR A 332 -1.42 26.73 -5.35
N SER A 333 -0.17 27.08 -5.05
CA SER A 333 0.29 27.34 -3.68
C SER A 333 1.10 28.63 -3.58
N ALA A 334 1.19 29.15 -2.37
CA ALA A 334 1.97 30.33 -2.04
C ALA A 334 2.52 30.24 -0.61
N VAL A 335 3.56 31.01 -0.30
CA VAL A 335 3.96 31.28 1.07
C VAL A 335 3.32 32.59 1.52
N VAL A 336 2.46 32.50 2.55
CA VAL A 336 1.70 33.64 3.10
C VAL A 336 1.86 33.63 4.61
N ASP A 337 2.32 34.72 5.19
CA ASP A 337 2.45 34.89 6.66
C ASP A 337 3.15 33.69 7.33
N GLN A 338 4.32 33.30 6.81
CA GLN A 338 5.13 32.17 7.29
C GLN A 338 4.46 30.77 7.20
N ARG A 339 3.40 30.64 6.41
CA ARG A 339 2.72 29.37 6.09
C ARG A 339 2.86 29.07 4.61
N HIS A 340 3.17 27.85 4.26
CA HIS A 340 3.00 27.35 2.90
C HIS A 340 1.55 26.87 2.75
N VAL A 341 0.80 27.50 1.83
CA VAL A 341 -0.62 27.27 1.68
C VAL A 341 -0.97 26.87 0.25
N GLY A 342 -1.78 25.85 0.10
CA GLY A 342 -2.48 25.53 -1.13
C GLY A 342 -3.74 26.37 -1.24
N GLN A 343 -4.06 26.82 -2.45
CA GLN A 343 -5.16 27.74 -2.70
C GLN A 343 -6.00 27.30 -3.89
N LEU A 344 -7.32 27.37 -3.75
CA LEU A 344 -8.29 27.18 -4.83
C LEU A 344 -8.96 28.51 -5.17
N TRP A 345 -8.87 28.89 -6.44
CA TRP A 345 -9.35 30.13 -6.97
C TRP A 345 -10.44 29.90 -8.03
N THR A 346 -11.34 30.87 -8.14
CA THR A 346 -12.34 31.00 -9.22
C THR A 346 -12.36 32.42 -9.71
N ARG A 347 -13.19 32.75 -10.72
CA ARG A 347 -13.43 34.13 -11.15
C ARG A 347 -13.86 35.06 -10.00
N ASN A 348 -14.44 34.52 -8.95
CA ASN A 348 -14.92 35.26 -7.77
C ASN A 348 -13.86 35.39 -6.67
N GLY A 349 -12.60 35.07 -6.95
CA GLY A 349 -11.48 35.12 -6.00
C GLY A 349 -11.15 33.79 -5.33
N LEU A 350 -10.41 33.89 -4.24
CA LEU A 350 -10.02 32.73 -3.41
C LEU A 350 -11.24 32.07 -2.76
N ARG A 351 -11.35 30.78 -2.91
CA ARG A 351 -12.47 29.97 -2.40
C ARG A 351 -12.09 29.07 -1.23
N HIS A 352 -10.85 28.57 -1.23
CA HIS A 352 -10.36 27.68 -0.20
C HIS A 352 -8.85 27.85 -0.05
N GLU A 353 -8.38 27.69 1.18
CA GLU A 353 -6.96 27.68 1.53
C GLU A 353 -6.69 26.56 2.52
N GLN A 354 -5.64 25.79 2.28
CA GLN A 354 -5.16 24.73 3.14
C GLN A 354 -3.69 24.98 3.47
N ALA A 355 -3.36 25.15 4.73
CA ALA A 355 -1.97 25.21 5.16
C ALA A 355 -1.33 23.83 5.13
N GLN A 356 -0.06 23.77 4.75
CA GLN A 356 0.76 22.56 4.86
C GLN A 356 0.70 22.02 6.30
N LEU A 357 0.53 20.70 6.44
CA LEU A 357 0.34 20.06 7.74
C LEU A 357 1.67 19.72 8.43
N HIS A 358 2.65 19.28 7.65
CA HIS A 358 3.92 18.77 8.16
C HIS A 358 5.07 19.72 7.86
N HIS A 359 6.07 19.72 8.72
CA HIS A 359 7.29 20.47 8.48
C HIS A 359 7.99 20.05 7.18
N SER A 360 8.58 21.02 6.50
CA SER A 360 9.42 20.83 5.31
C SER A 360 10.61 21.77 5.37
N ASP A 361 11.81 21.23 5.15
CA ASP A 361 13.03 22.03 5.07
C ASP A 361 13.14 22.89 3.79
N ARG A 362 12.16 22.74 2.88
CA ARG A 362 12.16 23.49 1.60
C ARG A 362 11.71 24.93 1.72
N PHE A 363 11.00 25.26 2.80
CA PHE A 363 10.46 26.59 3.05
C PHE A 363 10.82 27.08 4.45
N ASP A 364 11.12 28.35 4.56
CA ASP A 364 11.28 29.01 5.87
C ASP A 364 9.87 29.36 6.42
N THR A 365 9.16 28.29 6.81
CA THR A 365 7.80 28.37 7.37
C THR A 365 7.81 27.87 8.79
N THR A 366 7.08 28.57 9.68
CA THR A 366 7.02 28.25 11.11
C THR A 366 5.62 27.90 11.59
N GLU A 367 4.60 28.11 10.75
CA GLU A 367 3.20 27.84 11.07
C GLU A 367 2.63 26.79 10.10
N PHE A 368 1.94 25.79 10.67
CA PHE A 368 1.36 24.64 9.98
C PHE A 368 -0.14 24.55 10.24
N GLY A 369 -0.86 23.86 9.34
CA GLY A 369 -2.27 23.58 9.52
C GLY A 369 -2.52 22.60 10.66
N ASP A 370 -3.60 22.79 11.41
CA ASP A 370 -4.02 21.90 12.50
C ASP A 370 -5.06 20.87 12.06
N GLU A 371 -5.57 20.99 10.86
CA GLU A 371 -6.52 20.05 10.25
C GLU A 371 -6.39 20.07 8.71
N LEU A 372 -6.85 18.99 8.10
CA LEU A 372 -7.08 18.93 6.67
C LEU A 372 -8.58 19.17 6.42
N ALA A 373 -8.90 20.20 5.65
CA ALA A 373 -10.27 20.55 5.29
C ALA A 373 -10.53 20.28 3.80
N LEU A 374 -11.73 19.78 3.49
CA LEU A 374 -12.18 19.61 2.11
C LEU A 374 -12.84 20.90 1.61
N CYS A 375 -12.67 21.17 0.31
CA CYS A 375 -13.44 22.18 -0.41
C CYS A 375 -14.56 21.50 -1.19
N GLU A 376 -15.81 21.74 -0.81
CA GLU A 376 -16.97 21.36 -1.63
C GLU A 376 -16.99 22.18 -2.92
N THR A 377 -17.03 21.47 -4.05
CA THR A 377 -17.08 22.10 -5.38
C THR A 377 -18.06 21.37 -6.30
N PRO A 378 -18.54 21.99 -7.38
CA PRO A 378 -19.31 21.29 -8.41
C PRO A 378 -18.53 20.16 -9.11
N LEU A 379 -17.20 20.10 -8.92
CA LEU A 379 -16.32 19.09 -9.52
C LEU A 379 -16.19 17.84 -8.63
N GLY A 380 -16.60 17.94 -7.37
CA GLY A 380 -16.38 16.98 -6.29
C GLY A 380 -15.70 17.66 -5.10
N ASP A 381 -15.57 16.94 -4.00
CA ASP A 381 -14.88 17.43 -2.80
C ASP A 381 -13.38 17.30 -2.99
N ILE A 382 -12.70 18.45 -2.93
CA ILE A 382 -11.27 18.58 -3.22
C ILE A 382 -10.49 18.72 -1.93
N ALA A 383 -9.45 17.90 -1.78
CA ALA A 383 -8.39 18.07 -0.79
C ALA A 383 -7.16 18.69 -1.45
N LEU A 384 -6.59 19.73 -0.83
CA LEU A 384 -5.27 20.24 -1.19
C LEU A 384 -4.21 19.60 -0.31
N ILE A 385 -3.28 18.90 -0.93
CA ILE A 385 -2.11 18.28 -0.29
C ILE A 385 -0.91 19.15 -0.62
N VAL A 386 -0.35 19.80 0.40
CA VAL A 386 0.57 20.92 0.20
C VAL A 386 1.99 20.52 0.55
N GLY A 387 2.92 20.85 -0.33
CA GLY A 387 4.34 20.62 -0.11
C GLY A 387 4.65 19.14 0.13
N ASP A 388 5.34 18.85 1.22
CA ASP A 388 5.79 17.50 1.56
C ASP A 388 4.71 16.63 2.24
N ASP A 389 3.48 17.13 2.42
CA ASP A 389 2.37 16.37 3.02
C ASP A 389 2.07 15.05 2.29
N HIS A 390 2.33 14.98 0.97
CA HIS A 390 2.14 13.75 0.17
C HIS A 390 3.08 12.60 0.60
N LEU A 391 4.17 12.89 1.29
CA LEU A 391 5.12 11.89 1.82
C LEU A 391 4.60 11.21 3.09
N TYR A 392 3.60 11.83 3.72
CA TYR A 392 2.92 11.32 4.90
C TYR A 392 1.61 10.65 4.48
N PRO A 393 1.52 9.31 4.47
CA PRO A 393 0.31 8.60 4.07
C PRO A 393 -0.91 9.04 4.89
N GLU A 394 -0.67 9.42 6.13
CA GLU A 394 -1.68 9.94 7.04
C GLU A 394 -2.44 11.15 6.46
N ALA A 395 -1.76 12.07 5.75
CA ALA A 395 -2.39 13.29 5.21
C ALA A 395 -3.45 12.97 4.15
N VAL A 396 -3.13 12.14 3.17
CA VAL A 396 -4.10 11.79 2.11
C VAL A 396 -5.20 10.87 2.67
N ARG A 397 -4.89 10.02 3.65
CA ARG A 397 -5.90 9.22 4.34
C ARG A 397 -6.89 10.10 5.11
N LEU A 398 -6.45 11.19 5.74
CA LEU A 398 -7.35 12.16 6.39
C LEU A 398 -8.35 12.76 5.37
N ALA A 399 -7.93 13.03 4.14
CA ALA A 399 -8.83 13.46 3.07
C ALA A 399 -9.83 12.35 2.69
N ALA A 400 -9.34 11.13 2.50
CA ALA A 400 -10.16 10.01 2.08
C ALA A 400 -11.25 9.65 3.10
N ILE A 401 -10.94 9.64 4.40
CA ILE A 401 -11.95 9.34 5.44
C ILE A 401 -13.00 10.44 5.60
N GLN A 402 -12.73 11.66 5.12
CA GLN A 402 -13.71 12.75 5.06
C GLN A 402 -14.59 12.71 3.80
N GLY A 403 -14.31 11.81 2.84
CA GLY A 403 -15.11 11.66 1.64
C GLY A 403 -14.56 12.40 0.42
N ALA A 404 -13.28 12.78 0.39
CA ALA A 404 -12.68 13.41 -0.76
C ALA A 404 -12.84 12.58 -2.04
N HIS A 405 -13.06 13.26 -3.17
CA HIS A 405 -13.07 12.69 -4.52
C HIS A 405 -11.73 12.93 -5.22
N ILE A 406 -11.12 14.10 -4.95
CA ILE A 406 -9.96 14.60 -5.67
C ILE A 406 -8.93 15.08 -4.65
N ALA A 407 -7.70 14.59 -4.77
CA ALA A 407 -6.54 15.18 -4.11
C ALA A 407 -5.72 15.97 -5.14
N ILE A 408 -5.47 17.23 -4.88
CA ILE A 408 -4.56 18.05 -5.68
C ILE A 408 -3.27 18.18 -4.90
N VAL A 409 -2.16 17.66 -5.45
CA VAL A 409 -0.85 17.69 -4.81
C VAL A 409 -0.03 18.84 -5.36
N LEU A 410 0.19 19.83 -4.53
CA LEU A 410 0.96 21.06 -4.83
C LEU A 410 2.35 20.90 -4.23
N TYR A 411 3.29 20.37 -5.01
CA TYR A 411 4.56 19.87 -4.52
C TYR A 411 5.71 20.08 -5.49
N HIS A 412 6.93 19.84 -4.99
CA HIS A 412 8.14 19.76 -5.80
C HIS A 412 8.92 18.49 -5.44
N PRO A 413 9.04 17.50 -6.33
CA PRO A 413 9.75 16.26 -6.02
C PRO A 413 11.25 16.51 -5.90
N THR A 414 11.86 15.95 -4.87
CA THR A 414 13.31 15.96 -4.66
C THR A 414 13.96 14.60 -4.87
N ARG A 415 13.15 13.55 -5.00
CA ARG A 415 13.58 12.17 -5.25
C ARG A 415 12.57 11.47 -6.17
N SER A 416 13.01 10.47 -6.92
CA SER A 416 12.17 9.73 -7.87
C SER A 416 10.98 9.03 -7.18
N TRP A 417 11.18 8.43 -6.01
CA TRP A 417 10.12 7.73 -5.32
C TRP A 417 8.94 8.63 -4.88
N HIS A 418 9.15 9.96 -4.75
CA HIS A 418 8.05 10.91 -4.49
C HIS A 418 6.99 10.87 -5.60
N THR A 419 7.42 10.63 -6.83
CA THR A 419 6.56 10.55 -8.01
C THR A 419 6.18 9.12 -8.35
N ASP A 420 7.17 8.23 -8.38
CA ASP A 420 7.01 6.90 -8.97
C ASP A 420 6.27 5.94 -8.02
N LEU A 421 6.43 6.14 -6.72
CA LEU A 421 5.81 5.32 -5.68
C LEU A 421 4.78 6.11 -4.86
N ALA A 422 5.18 7.22 -4.20
CA ALA A 422 4.31 7.87 -3.23
C ALA A 422 2.99 8.35 -3.83
N LEU A 423 3.01 9.14 -4.92
CA LEU A 423 1.76 9.66 -5.51
C LEU A 423 0.85 8.54 -5.99
N ARG A 424 1.41 7.49 -6.61
CA ARG A 424 0.63 6.35 -7.09
C ARG A 424 -0.01 5.60 -5.93
N GLU A 425 0.76 5.36 -4.87
CA GLU A 425 0.24 4.70 -3.67
C GLU A 425 -0.82 5.54 -2.97
N ARG A 426 -0.62 6.87 -2.84
CA ARG A 426 -1.65 7.77 -2.27
C ARG A 426 -2.97 7.67 -3.04
N ALA A 427 -2.94 7.60 -4.37
CA ALA A 427 -4.13 7.39 -5.18
C ALA A 427 -4.72 5.99 -5.01
N ALA A 428 -3.87 4.95 -5.00
CA ALA A 428 -4.25 3.55 -4.88
C ALA A 428 -4.92 3.24 -3.54
N GLU A 429 -4.19 3.41 -2.43
CA GLU A 429 -4.66 3.02 -1.09
C GLU A 429 -5.86 3.84 -0.59
N ASN A 430 -6.12 5.02 -1.19
CA ASN A 430 -7.23 5.91 -0.84
C ASN A 430 -8.37 5.90 -1.86
N ARG A 431 -8.19 5.26 -3.02
CA ARG A 431 -9.19 5.18 -4.10
C ARG A 431 -9.79 6.54 -4.45
N LEU A 432 -8.95 7.54 -4.71
CA LEU A 432 -9.35 8.89 -5.13
C LEU A 432 -8.59 9.34 -6.37
N CYS A 433 -9.15 10.30 -7.10
CA CYS A 433 -8.44 10.95 -8.19
C CYS A 433 -7.32 11.81 -7.62
N LEU A 434 -6.13 11.75 -8.23
CA LEU A 434 -5.00 12.58 -7.80
C LEU A 434 -4.45 13.36 -8.97
N VAL A 435 -4.24 14.65 -8.77
CA VAL A 435 -3.65 15.56 -9.77
C VAL A 435 -2.43 16.24 -9.17
N ALA A 436 -1.30 16.09 -9.83
CA ALA A 436 -0.04 16.72 -9.42
C ALA A 436 0.56 17.50 -10.59
N CYS A 437 1.00 18.72 -10.36
CA CYS A 437 1.62 19.58 -11.37
C CYS A 437 2.96 20.11 -10.86
N THR A 438 4.01 19.92 -11.65
CA THR A 438 5.38 20.40 -11.39
C THR A 438 5.83 21.33 -12.52
N PRO A 439 6.84 22.19 -12.29
CA PRO A 439 7.40 23.05 -13.34
C PRO A 439 7.92 22.26 -14.55
N LEU A 440 7.97 22.91 -15.71
CA LEU A 440 8.57 22.35 -16.92
C LEU A 440 10.03 21.92 -16.65
N GLY A 441 10.42 20.76 -17.16
CA GLY A 441 11.75 20.17 -16.92
C GLY A 441 11.87 19.42 -15.59
N VAL A 442 10.85 19.50 -14.72
CA VAL A 442 10.76 18.70 -13.48
C VAL A 442 9.77 17.56 -13.73
N GLY A 443 10.17 16.35 -13.44
CA GLY A 443 9.28 15.17 -13.52
C GLY A 443 8.15 15.23 -12.49
N GLY A 444 7.15 14.35 -12.63
CA GLY A 444 6.11 14.17 -11.61
C GLY A 444 4.79 14.92 -11.87
N THR A 445 4.62 15.58 -13.02
CA THR A 445 3.28 16.05 -13.44
C THR A 445 2.48 14.86 -13.92
N MET A 446 1.38 14.57 -13.22
CA MET A 446 0.54 13.42 -13.53
C MET A 446 -0.92 13.61 -13.11
N VAL A 447 -1.77 12.86 -13.78
CA VAL A 447 -3.19 12.69 -13.45
C VAL A 447 -3.44 11.22 -13.22
N LEU A 448 -3.89 10.87 -12.03
CA LEU A 448 -4.17 9.50 -11.59
C LEU A 448 -5.66 9.34 -11.32
N ASN A 449 -6.23 8.25 -11.78
CA ASN A 449 -7.61 7.86 -11.49
C ASN A 449 -7.63 6.50 -10.81
N PRO A 450 -8.56 6.25 -9.87
CA PRO A 450 -8.83 4.88 -9.44
C PRO A 450 -9.15 4.00 -10.65
N PRO A 451 -8.69 2.74 -10.72
CA PRO A 451 -9.09 1.83 -11.78
C PRO A 451 -10.61 1.79 -11.91
N ARG A 452 -11.13 1.85 -13.15
CA ARG A 452 -12.57 1.76 -13.40
C ARG A 452 -13.10 0.39 -13.00
N ASP A 453 -12.37 -0.63 -13.40
CA ASP A 453 -12.75 -2.00 -13.18
C ASP A 453 -12.23 -2.49 -11.83
N SER A 454 -13.11 -3.10 -11.04
CA SER A 454 -12.71 -3.88 -9.87
C SER A 454 -12.36 -5.31 -10.29
N LEU A 455 -11.78 -6.09 -9.42
CA LEU A 455 -11.48 -7.51 -9.68
C LEU A 455 -12.71 -8.29 -10.19
N TRP A 456 -13.90 -7.94 -9.71
CA TRP A 456 -15.17 -8.62 -10.00
C TRP A 456 -16.03 -7.94 -11.08
N SER A 457 -15.48 -6.96 -11.83
CA SER A 457 -16.20 -6.34 -12.94
C SER A 457 -16.45 -7.35 -14.04
N THR A 458 -17.73 -7.57 -14.38
CA THR A 458 -18.16 -8.46 -15.48
C THR A 458 -18.20 -7.75 -16.82
N ASP A 459 -18.27 -6.42 -16.82
CA ASP A 459 -18.35 -5.51 -17.96
C ASP A 459 -17.07 -4.70 -18.13
N ARG A 460 -15.91 -5.38 -18.06
CA ARG A 460 -14.61 -4.75 -18.18
C ARG A 460 -14.47 -3.98 -19.49
N LEU A 461 -13.89 -2.77 -19.41
CA LEU A 461 -13.50 -2.02 -20.62
C LEU A 461 -12.24 -2.57 -21.26
N HIS A 462 -11.32 -3.08 -20.45
CA HIS A 462 -10.04 -3.61 -20.91
C HIS A 462 -9.83 -5.02 -20.33
N PRO A 463 -9.10 -5.89 -21.04
CA PRO A 463 -8.64 -7.15 -20.46
C PRO A 463 -7.92 -6.89 -19.13
N TYR A 464 -8.09 -7.81 -18.17
CA TYR A 464 -7.35 -7.74 -16.90
C TYR A 464 -5.84 -7.82 -17.17
N ASP A 465 -5.09 -6.85 -16.68
CA ASP A 465 -3.65 -6.69 -16.95
C ASP A 465 -2.74 -7.24 -15.83
N GLY A 466 -3.35 -7.82 -14.78
CA GLY A 466 -2.63 -8.34 -13.62
C GLY A 466 -2.59 -7.38 -12.44
N THR A 467 -3.12 -6.15 -12.57
CA THR A 467 -3.18 -5.19 -11.47
C THR A 467 -4.59 -5.11 -10.87
N ILE A 468 -4.68 -4.83 -9.58
CA ILE A 468 -5.97 -4.69 -8.87
C ILE A 468 -6.24 -3.24 -8.51
N ASN A 469 -5.21 -2.55 -8.07
CA ASN A 469 -5.34 -1.23 -7.44
C ASN A 469 -4.37 -0.19 -8.00
N ASN A 470 -3.52 -0.52 -8.97
CA ASN A 470 -2.65 0.47 -9.61
C ASN A 470 -3.49 1.51 -10.34
N PRO A 471 -3.36 2.81 -10.05
CA PRO A 471 -4.20 3.83 -10.66
C PRO A 471 -3.92 4.00 -12.15
N ASP A 472 -4.99 4.28 -12.93
CA ASP A 472 -4.86 4.71 -14.32
C ASP A 472 -4.09 6.03 -14.36
N ALA A 473 -2.92 6.06 -15.00
CA ALA A 473 -2.01 7.19 -14.98
C ALA A 473 -1.82 7.84 -16.35
N VAL A 474 -1.92 9.15 -16.40
CA VAL A 474 -1.45 9.98 -17.51
C VAL A 474 -0.33 10.88 -16.99
N VAL A 475 0.87 10.73 -17.55
CA VAL A 475 2.09 11.41 -17.07
C VAL A 475 2.61 12.33 -18.17
N ALA A 476 2.96 13.56 -17.80
CA ALA A 476 3.57 14.51 -18.73
C ALA A 476 4.99 14.11 -19.10
N GLY A 477 5.32 14.24 -20.38
CA GLY A 477 6.70 14.16 -20.84
C GLY A 477 7.57 15.31 -20.30
N PRO A 478 8.89 15.22 -20.42
CA PRO A 478 9.80 16.25 -19.89
C PRO A 478 9.57 17.62 -20.51
N ASP A 479 9.21 17.67 -21.80
CA ASP A 479 9.05 18.90 -22.59
C ASP A 479 7.59 19.36 -22.74
N ASP A 480 6.62 18.60 -22.19
CA ASP A 480 5.21 18.97 -22.26
C ASP A 480 4.94 20.19 -21.38
N SER A 481 4.62 21.32 -21.98
CA SER A 481 4.25 22.54 -21.26
C SER A 481 2.87 22.46 -20.61
N ILE A 482 2.01 21.58 -21.11
CA ILE A 482 0.66 21.31 -20.63
C ILE A 482 0.43 19.81 -20.64
N LEU A 483 -0.15 19.29 -19.57
CA LEU A 483 -0.80 17.98 -19.53
C LEU A 483 -2.31 18.20 -19.43
N GLU A 484 -3.05 17.76 -20.44
CA GLU A 484 -4.51 17.73 -20.40
C GLU A 484 -5.00 16.28 -20.29
N SER A 485 -5.92 16.04 -19.38
CA SER A 485 -6.48 14.71 -19.15
C SER A 485 -7.89 14.83 -18.54
N ARG A 486 -8.53 13.68 -18.34
CA ARG A 486 -9.77 13.58 -17.60
C ARG A 486 -9.56 12.91 -16.26
N ILE A 487 -10.23 13.40 -15.24
CA ILE A 487 -10.46 12.66 -14.01
C ILE A 487 -11.93 12.27 -13.91
N TYR A 488 -12.19 11.23 -13.13
CA TYR A 488 -13.50 10.61 -12.98
C TYR A 488 -13.91 10.58 -11.49
N PRO A 489 -14.45 11.70 -10.94
CA PRO A 489 -14.79 11.80 -9.53
C PRO A 489 -15.72 10.68 -9.04
N THR A 490 -16.62 10.17 -9.92
CA THR A 490 -17.49 9.05 -9.61
C THR A 490 -16.75 7.74 -9.30
N ARG A 491 -15.49 7.57 -9.74
CA ARG A 491 -14.70 6.39 -9.39
C ARG A 491 -14.26 6.38 -7.92
N ALA A 492 -14.16 7.54 -7.29
CA ALA A 492 -13.88 7.66 -5.86
C ALA A 492 -15.07 7.22 -4.96
N LEU A 493 -16.28 7.06 -5.54
CA LEU A 493 -17.42 6.49 -4.82
C LEU A 493 -17.24 4.99 -4.51
N ARG A 494 -16.39 4.30 -5.29
CA ARG A 494 -16.10 2.88 -5.14
C ARG A 494 -14.74 2.71 -4.51
N ARG A 495 -14.70 2.51 -3.20
CA ARG A 495 -13.47 2.29 -2.42
C ARG A 495 -13.11 0.82 -2.29
N GLU A 496 -13.97 -0.06 -2.77
CA GLU A 496 -13.76 -1.49 -2.80
C GLU A 496 -12.87 -1.90 -3.97
N ILE A 497 -11.87 -2.72 -3.69
CA ILE A 497 -10.99 -3.36 -4.69
C ILE A 497 -11.46 -4.77 -5.02
N SER A 498 -12.19 -5.40 -4.12
CA SER A 498 -12.78 -6.71 -4.24
C SER A 498 -14.07 -6.74 -3.41
N ARG A 499 -14.83 -7.83 -3.50
CA ARG A 499 -16.04 -8.05 -2.71
C ARG A 499 -15.76 -7.84 -1.23
N ASP A 500 -16.51 -6.95 -0.59
CA ASP A 500 -16.43 -6.64 0.84
C ASP A 500 -15.03 -6.16 1.32
N THR A 501 -14.19 -5.63 0.39
CA THR A 501 -12.83 -5.14 0.71
C THR A 501 -12.71 -3.67 0.35
N ASP A 502 -13.23 -2.82 1.23
CA ASP A 502 -13.11 -1.36 1.17
C ASP A 502 -11.80 -0.91 1.82
N LEU A 503 -10.92 -0.26 1.05
CA LEU A 503 -9.60 0.17 1.52
C LEU A 503 -9.64 1.34 2.52
N VAL A 504 -10.72 2.10 2.56
CA VAL A 504 -10.88 3.27 3.45
C VAL A 504 -11.77 2.92 4.64
N GLY A 505 -12.99 2.43 4.40
CA GLY A 505 -13.93 2.06 5.45
C GLY A 505 -13.53 0.79 6.19
N GLY A 506 -12.95 -0.18 5.49
CA GLY A 506 -12.48 -1.46 6.04
C GLY A 506 -11.05 -1.46 6.56
N ARG A 507 -10.38 -0.30 6.63
CA ARG A 507 -8.99 -0.18 7.11
C ARG A 507 -8.82 -0.65 8.56
N SER A 508 -7.60 -1.00 8.92
CA SER A 508 -7.22 -1.39 10.29
C SER A 508 -7.13 -0.17 11.22
N TRP A 509 -8.27 0.51 11.45
CA TRP A 509 -8.32 1.74 12.26
C TRP A 509 -7.87 1.53 13.72
N GLN A 510 -8.07 0.33 14.28
CA GLN A 510 -7.60 0.01 15.65
C GLN A 510 -6.08 0.07 15.74
N ALA A 511 -5.39 -0.43 14.70
CA ALA A 511 -3.93 -0.35 14.63
C ALA A 511 -3.46 1.11 14.59
N SER A 512 -4.21 1.99 13.94
CA SER A 512 -3.87 3.42 13.81
C SER A 512 -3.80 4.15 15.15
N ALA A 513 -4.30 3.58 16.24
CA ALA A 513 -4.09 4.14 17.59
C ALA A 513 -2.60 4.26 17.95
N ALA A 514 -1.74 3.41 17.39
CA ALA A 514 -0.30 3.50 17.60
C ALA A 514 0.37 4.63 16.80
N LEU A 515 -0.36 5.30 15.92
CA LEU A 515 0.13 6.46 15.15
C LEU A 515 -0.02 7.79 15.92
N LEU A 516 -0.83 7.80 16.99
CA LEU A 516 -1.16 9.00 17.80
C LEU A 516 -0.09 9.40 18.79
#